data_b8606ac6c4ca9a53af2f2a0f6a4cda52
#
_entry.id   b8606ac6c4ca9a53af2f2a0f6a4cda52
#
_cell.length_a   1.000
_cell.length_b   1.000
_cell.length_c   1.000
_cell.angle_alpha   90.00
_cell.angle_beta   90.00
_cell.angle_gamma   90.00
#
_symmetry.space_group_name_H-M   'P 1'
#
loop_
_entity.id
_entity.type
_entity.pdbx_description
1 polymer ?
#
loop_
_entity_poly.entity_id
_entity_poly.type
_entity_poly.pdbx_seq_one_letter_code
_entity_poly.pdbx_strand_id
1 'polypeptide(L)'
;MAISTDYIMSSLKNLYGTNITSADVRAWCEMNKTSYQTVSNKLEKFKVSRGKWNLTVQEKLENTYEAPAAMPAVEQNLIPLKDDTFVKFGNFGDIKKIIQSNLFYPTFITGLSGNGKTFSVEQACAQLKRELIRVNITIETDEDDLIGGFRLVNGNTVWHNGPVIEALERGAVLLLDEIDLASNKILCLQSILEGKGVFLKKIGKHVTPKPGFNVIATANTKGKGSDDGRFIGTNVLNEAFLERFPVTFEQSYPTPSTEQRILEGVALDLGVEDREFCKRLVDWSDVIRKTFYDGGIEEIISTRRLVHIIRAYSIFKDKAKAIQVCINRFDDDTKQSFLELYDKIDSDFVIPSEDSIDTIHPG
;
A
#
# COMPACT_ATOMS: atom_id res chain seq x y z
N MET A 1 -55.56 -25.83 -22.10
CA MET A 1 -54.37 -25.21 -22.68
C MET A 1 -53.49 -24.70 -21.54
N ALA A 2 -52.21 -24.93 -21.60
CA ALA A 2 -51.31 -24.41 -20.57
C ALA A 2 -51.12 -22.89 -20.80
N ILE A 3 -51.50 -22.06 -19.81
CA ILE A 3 -51.37 -20.62 -19.88
C ILE A 3 -49.85 -20.29 -19.87
N SER A 4 -49.38 -19.48 -20.82
CA SER A 4 -47.94 -19.10 -20.91
C SER A 4 -47.56 -18.18 -19.74
N THR A 5 -46.27 -18.20 -19.36
CA THR A 5 -45.76 -17.34 -18.29
C THR A 5 -45.89 -15.87 -18.65
N ASP A 6 -45.63 -15.50 -19.91
CA ASP A 6 -45.74 -14.13 -20.42
C ASP A 6 -47.15 -13.58 -20.36
N TYR A 7 -48.17 -14.40 -20.65
CA TYR A 7 -49.55 -14.00 -20.50
C TYR A 7 -49.91 -13.75 -19.03
N ILE A 8 -49.46 -14.61 -18.12
CA ILE A 8 -49.68 -14.44 -16.68
C ILE A 8 -49.06 -13.13 -16.21
N MET A 9 -47.82 -12.86 -16.61
CA MET A 9 -47.09 -11.66 -16.21
C MET A 9 -47.72 -10.37 -16.75
N SER A 10 -47.99 -10.32 -18.04
CA SER A 10 -48.63 -9.13 -18.65
C SER A 10 -50.02 -8.86 -18.08
N SER A 11 -50.81 -9.90 -17.83
CA SER A 11 -52.12 -9.76 -17.23
C SER A 11 -52.07 -9.29 -15.76
N LEU A 12 -51.18 -9.87 -14.95
CA LEU A 12 -50.95 -9.45 -13.56
C LEU A 12 -50.41 -8.03 -13.48
N LYS A 13 -49.47 -7.68 -14.35
CA LYS A 13 -48.89 -6.31 -14.43
C LYS A 13 -49.92 -5.27 -14.80
N ASN A 14 -50.83 -5.60 -15.73
CA ASN A 14 -51.91 -4.69 -16.12
C ASN A 14 -52.98 -4.49 -15.05
N LEU A 15 -53.28 -5.51 -14.26
CA LEU A 15 -54.32 -5.46 -13.23
C LEU A 15 -53.83 -4.93 -11.88
N TYR A 16 -52.62 -5.26 -11.48
CA TYR A 16 -52.10 -5.01 -10.11
C TYR A 16 -50.78 -4.24 -10.06
N GLY A 17 -50.23 -3.87 -11.24
CA GLY A 17 -48.95 -3.20 -11.33
C GLY A 17 -47.75 -4.16 -11.25
N THR A 18 -46.55 -3.58 -11.06
CA THR A 18 -45.28 -4.33 -11.13
C THR A 18 -44.92 -5.05 -9.83
N ASN A 19 -45.35 -4.55 -8.68
CA ASN A 19 -45.12 -5.14 -7.38
C ASN A 19 -46.42 -5.84 -6.91
N ILE A 20 -46.47 -7.15 -6.98
CA ILE A 20 -47.65 -7.95 -6.66
C ILE A 20 -47.43 -8.78 -5.40
N THR A 21 -48.54 -9.07 -4.73
CA THR A 21 -48.60 -9.88 -3.52
C THR A 21 -49.27 -11.22 -3.76
N SER A 22 -49.19 -12.13 -2.77
CA SER A 22 -49.90 -13.40 -2.84
C SER A 22 -51.44 -13.25 -2.88
N ALA A 23 -51.99 -12.13 -2.38
CA ALA A 23 -53.41 -11.81 -2.52
C ALA A 23 -53.77 -11.52 -3.98
N ASP A 24 -52.97 -10.71 -4.66
CA ASP A 24 -53.17 -10.35 -6.06
C ASP A 24 -53.09 -11.58 -6.98
N VAL A 25 -52.13 -12.47 -6.72
CA VAL A 25 -51.99 -13.73 -7.47
C VAL A 25 -53.17 -14.65 -7.24
N ARG A 26 -53.72 -14.74 -6.02
CA ARG A 26 -54.92 -15.54 -5.73
C ARG A 26 -56.15 -14.97 -6.44
N ALA A 27 -56.38 -13.66 -6.35
CA ALA A 27 -57.50 -13.00 -7.04
C ALA A 27 -57.43 -13.21 -8.54
N TRP A 28 -56.26 -13.12 -9.15
CA TRP A 28 -56.05 -13.43 -10.57
C TRP A 28 -56.35 -14.91 -10.91
N CYS A 29 -55.90 -15.83 -10.03
CA CYS A 29 -56.17 -17.27 -10.22
C CYS A 29 -57.65 -17.62 -10.17
N GLU A 30 -58.39 -16.98 -9.29
CA GLU A 30 -59.87 -17.13 -9.20
C GLU A 30 -60.55 -16.65 -10.48
N MET A 31 -60.19 -15.46 -10.97
CA MET A 31 -60.76 -14.93 -12.22
C MET A 31 -60.44 -15.80 -13.43
N ASN A 32 -59.24 -16.39 -13.50
CA ASN A 32 -58.80 -17.20 -14.65
C ASN A 32 -58.98 -18.71 -14.45
N LYS A 33 -59.67 -19.15 -13.40
CA LYS A 33 -59.90 -20.56 -13.04
C LYS A 33 -58.62 -21.41 -13.06
N THR A 34 -57.56 -20.90 -12.49
CA THR A 34 -56.21 -21.50 -12.50
C THR A 34 -55.71 -21.74 -11.07
N SER A 35 -54.86 -22.77 -10.89
CA SER A 35 -54.29 -23.11 -9.59
C SER A 35 -53.24 -22.08 -9.17
N TYR A 36 -53.35 -21.57 -7.94
CA TYR A 36 -52.37 -20.69 -7.32
C TYR A 36 -50.93 -21.29 -7.33
N GLN A 37 -50.81 -22.59 -7.05
CA GLN A 37 -49.53 -23.29 -7.04
C GLN A 37 -48.84 -23.25 -8.42
N THR A 38 -49.59 -23.45 -9.48
CA THR A 38 -49.11 -23.40 -10.86
C THR A 38 -48.62 -22.02 -11.22
N VAL A 39 -49.35 -20.97 -10.85
CA VAL A 39 -48.98 -19.57 -11.14
C VAL A 39 -47.82 -19.15 -10.28
N SER A 40 -47.80 -19.42 -8.99
CA SER A 40 -46.70 -19.12 -8.07
C SER A 40 -45.39 -19.77 -8.51
N ASN A 41 -45.41 -21.02 -8.96
CA ASN A 41 -44.23 -21.71 -9.49
C ASN A 41 -43.69 -21.05 -10.76
N LYS A 42 -44.59 -20.58 -11.66
CA LYS A 42 -44.19 -19.86 -12.87
C LYS A 42 -43.62 -18.47 -12.56
N LEU A 43 -44.00 -17.86 -11.42
CA LEU A 43 -43.50 -16.56 -10.95
C LEU A 43 -42.32 -16.68 -9.99
N GLU A 44 -41.78 -17.87 -9.72
CA GLU A 44 -40.71 -18.06 -8.73
C GLU A 44 -39.44 -17.22 -9.07
N LYS A 45 -39.15 -17.05 -10.37
CA LYS A 45 -38.02 -16.21 -10.84
C LYS A 45 -38.16 -14.71 -10.51
N PHE A 46 -39.36 -14.25 -10.21
CA PHE A 46 -39.70 -12.84 -9.93
C PHE A 46 -39.89 -12.56 -8.44
N LYS A 47 -39.70 -13.58 -7.61
CA LYS A 47 -39.93 -13.52 -6.17
C LYS A 47 -38.88 -12.65 -5.48
N VAL A 48 -39.32 -11.63 -4.79
CA VAL A 48 -38.49 -10.72 -4.00
C VAL A 48 -38.44 -11.14 -2.53
N SER A 49 -39.56 -11.62 -2.00
CA SER A 49 -39.65 -12.16 -0.65
C SER A 49 -40.88 -13.11 -0.55
N ARG A 50 -41.05 -13.74 0.64
CA ARG A 50 -42.21 -14.67 0.83
C ARG A 50 -43.53 -13.98 0.50
N GLY A 51 -44.19 -14.43 -0.55
CA GLY A 51 -45.50 -13.93 -1.01
C GLY A 51 -45.49 -12.57 -1.70
N LYS A 52 -44.34 -12.12 -2.17
CA LYS A 52 -44.19 -10.87 -2.94
C LYS A 52 -43.32 -11.08 -4.17
N TRP A 53 -43.74 -10.54 -5.31
CA TRP A 53 -43.05 -10.63 -6.60
C TRP A 53 -42.93 -9.25 -7.22
N ASN A 54 -41.83 -9.02 -7.97
CA ASN A 54 -41.65 -7.81 -8.77
C ASN A 54 -41.54 -8.22 -10.25
N LEU A 55 -42.53 -7.87 -11.03
CA LEU A 55 -42.65 -8.27 -12.44
C LEU A 55 -41.81 -7.41 -13.40
N THR A 56 -41.05 -6.42 -12.91
CA THR A 56 -40.14 -5.61 -13.74
C THR A 56 -38.72 -6.18 -13.81
N VAL A 57 -38.40 -7.16 -12.98
CA VAL A 57 -36.99 -7.64 -12.82
C VAL A 57 -36.52 -8.45 -14.04
N GLN A 58 -37.40 -8.93 -14.90
CA GLN A 58 -37.03 -9.83 -16.02
C GLN A 58 -36.53 -9.13 -17.28
N GLU A 59 -36.94 -7.91 -17.57
CA GLU A 59 -36.39 -7.21 -18.74
C GLU A 59 -34.89 -6.87 -18.59
N LYS A 60 -34.35 -6.98 -17.37
CA LYS A 60 -32.91 -6.78 -17.09
C LYS A 60 -32.10 -8.09 -17.01
N LEU A 61 -32.73 -9.27 -16.96
CA LEU A 61 -32.02 -10.53 -16.74
C LEU A 61 -31.88 -11.41 -18.00
N GLU A 62 -32.62 -11.15 -19.07
CA GLU A 62 -32.51 -11.93 -20.33
C GLU A 62 -31.67 -11.28 -21.43
N ASN A 63 -31.23 -10.03 -21.24
CA ASN A 63 -30.44 -9.35 -22.27
C ASN A 63 -29.22 -8.62 -21.70
N THR A 64 -28.34 -9.29 -21.03
CA THR A 64 -26.91 -8.90 -20.95
C THR A 64 -26.17 -9.91 -20.07
N TYR A 65 -25.99 -11.14 -20.55
CA TYR A 65 -24.66 -11.73 -20.44
C TYR A 65 -23.83 -11.29 -21.67
N GLU A 66 -23.76 -10.01 -21.91
CA GLU A 66 -22.50 -9.44 -22.29
C GLU A 66 -21.66 -9.58 -21.03
N ALA A 67 -20.59 -10.37 -21.12
CA ALA A 67 -19.48 -10.27 -20.18
C ALA A 67 -19.29 -8.77 -19.93
N PRO A 68 -19.31 -8.26 -18.68
CA PRO A 68 -19.15 -6.83 -18.48
C PRO A 68 -17.96 -6.46 -19.34
N ALA A 69 -18.21 -5.61 -20.34
CA ALA A 69 -17.15 -5.03 -21.14
C ALA A 69 -16.18 -4.56 -20.09
N ALA A 70 -14.96 -5.10 -20.10
CA ALA A 70 -13.95 -4.82 -19.09
C ALA A 70 -14.06 -3.32 -18.88
N MET A 71 -14.48 -2.88 -17.67
CA MET A 71 -14.62 -1.45 -17.40
C MET A 71 -13.42 -0.84 -18.05
N PRO A 72 -13.55 0.15 -18.96
CA PRO A 72 -12.40 0.70 -19.62
C PRO A 72 -11.42 0.93 -18.50
N ALA A 73 -10.28 0.25 -18.54
CA ALA A 73 -9.29 0.36 -17.49
C ALA A 73 -9.09 1.86 -17.40
N VAL A 74 -9.62 2.49 -16.35
CA VAL A 74 -9.33 3.89 -16.08
C VAL A 74 -7.82 3.85 -16.06
N GLU A 75 -7.17 4.46 -17.06
CA GLU A 75 -5.73 4.50 -17.12
C GLU A 75 -5.31 5.18 -15.83
N GLN A 76 -5.11 4.39 -14.79
CA GLN A 76 -4.65 4.90 -13.53
C GLN A 76 -3.27 5.48 -13.80
N ASN A 77 -3.17 6.78 -13.64
CA ASN A 77 -1.90 7.44 -13.63
C ASN A 77 -1.13 6.99 -12.39
N LEU A 78 -0.11 6.18 -12.58
CA LEU A 78 0.72 5.62 -11.51
C LEU A 78 1.98 6.46 -11.25
N ILE A 79 2.03 7.70 -11.74
CA ILE A 79 3.10 8.66 -11.43
C ILE A 79 2.91 9.12 -9.99
N PRO A 80 3.91 8.94 -9.11
CA PRO A 80 3.82 9.42 -7.73
C PRO A 80 3.63 10.95 -7.66
N LEU A 81 2.97 11.40 -6.61
CA LEU A 81 2.85 12.83 -6.34
C LEU A 81 4.21 13.41 -5.98
N LYS A 82 4.53 14.56 -6.56
CA LYS A 82 5.70 15.32 -6.17
C LYS A 82 5.46 15.96 -4.81
N ASP A 83 6.38 15.74 -3.88
CA ASP A 83 6.41 16.40 -2.58
C ASP A 83 7.31 17.64 -2.68
N ASP A 84 6.75 18.82 -2.44
CA ASP A 84 7.48 20.09 -2.52
C ASP A 84 8.38 20.32 -1.30
N THR A 85 8.17 19.60 -0.20
CA THR A 85 9.03 19.61 0.98
C THR A 85 10.24 18.67 0.86
N PHE A 86 10.29 17.86 -0.20
CA PHE A 86 11.34 16.87 -0.39
C PHE A 86 12.73 17.52 -0.55
N VAL A 87 13.64 17.16 0.34
CA VAL A 87 15.04 17.56 0.29
C VAL A 87 15.89 16.43 -0.29
N LYS A 88 16.64 16.72 -1.34
CA LYS A 88 17.54 15.75 -1.99
C LYS A 88 18.74 15.46 -1.10
N PHE A 89 19.05 14.18 -0.88
CA PHE A 89 20.25 13.75 -0.16
C PHE A 89 20.67 12.34 -0.54
N GLY A 90 21.81 11.90 -0.04
CA GLY A 90 22.34 10.54 -0.26
C GLY A 90 22.43 10.18 -1.73
N ASN A 91 21.94 9.00 -2.06
CA ASN A 91 22.03 8.41 -3.40
C ASN A 91 20.95 8.91 -4.38
N PHE A 92 20.11 9.90 -3.97
CA PHE A 92 18.99 10.39 -4.80
C PHE A 92 19.40 10.77 -6.23
N GLY A 93 20.54 11.47 -6.37
CA GLY A 93 21.01 11.92 -7.68
C GLY A 93 21.31 10.77 -8.64
N ASP A 94 21.92 9.72 -8.13
CA ASP A 94 22.30 8.56 -8.95
C ASP A 94 21.13 7.64 -9.22
N ILE A 95 20.24 7.42 -8.25
CA ILE A 95 18.95 6.74 -8.45
C ILE A 95 18.17 7.45 -9.57
N LYS A 96 18.07 8.77 -9.51
CA LYS A 96 17.39 9.57 -10.54
C LYS A 96 18.03 9.42 -11.93
N LYS A 97 19.38 9.41 -12.04
CA LYS A 97 20.08 9.17 -13.30
C LYS A 97 19.77 7.79 -13.86
N ILE A 98 19.76 6.75 -13.02
CA ILE A 98 19.43 5.38 -13.44
C ILE A 98 18.01 5.34 -14.03
N ILE A 99 17.02 5.89 -13.33
CA ILE A 99 15.62 5.93 -13.81
C ILE A 99 15.52 6.76 -15.11
N GLN A 100 16.23 7.88 -15.20
CA GLN A 100 16.23 8.78 -16.37
C GLN A 100 16.87 8.15 -17.60
N SER A 101 17.84 7.24 -17.43
CA SER A 101 18.54 6.59 -18.52
C SER A 101 17.63 5.71 -19.40
N ASN A 102 16.50 5.28 -18.87
CA ASN A 102 15.61 4.27 -19.45
C ASN A 102 16.30 2.93 -19.77
N LEU A 103 17.51 2.72 -19.28
CA LEU A 103 18.19 1.44 -19.38
C LEU A 103 17.67 0.50 -18.29
N PHE A 104 17.56 -0.76 -18.62
CA PHE A 104 17.28 -1.78 -17.62
C PHE A 104 18.53 -1.99 -16.76
N TYR A 105 18.50 -1.52 -15.52
CA TYR A 105 19.62 -1.57 -14.60
C TYR A 105 19.11 -1.76 -13.17
N PRO A 106 18.80 -3.01 -12.78
CA PRO A 106 18.26 -3.31 -11.45
C PRO A 106 19.13 -2.76 -10.34
N THR A 107 18.51 -2.14 -9.37
CA THR A 107 19.21 -1.42 -8.29
C THR A 107 18.71 -1.88 -6.93
N PHE A 108 19.64 -2.22 -6.04
CA PHE A 108 19.37 -2.58 -4.66
C PHE A 108 19.74 -1.42 -3.73
N ILE A 109 18.83 -1.01 -2.84
CA ILE A 109 19.05 0.09 -1.89
C ILE A 109 18.91 -0.45 -0.47
N THR A 110 20.00 -0.48 0.27
CA THR A 110 20.02 -0.95 1.65
C THR A 110 20.26 0.19 2.65
N GLY A 111 19.88 -0.02 3.88
CA GLY A 111 20.13 0.91 4.99
C GLY A 111 19.03 0.87 6.04
N LEU A 112 19.25 1.49 7.18
CA LEU A 112 18.34 1.46 8.32
C LEU A 112 16.94 2.00 8.00
N SER A 113 15.94 1.55 8.75
CA SER A 113 14.55 1.98 8.58
C SER A 113 14.40 3.50 8.79
N GLY A 114 13.49 4.12 8.02
CA GLY A 114 13.15 5.53 8.18
C GLY A 114 14.21 6.54 7.72
N ASN A 115 15.18 6.11 6.89
CA ASN A 115 16.21 6.94 6.28
C ASN A 115 15.87 7.44 4.86
N GLY A 116 14.63 7.23 4.37
CA GLY A 116 14.15 7.79 3.12
C GLY A 116 14.43 6.98 1.85
N LYS A 117 14.85 5.71 1.93
CA LYS A 117 15.10 4.83 0.74
C LYS A 117 13.94 4.85 -0.25
N THR A 118 12.79 4.36 0.18
CA THR A 118 11.57 4.23 -0.62
C THR A 118 11.10 5.59 -1.14
N PHE A 119 11.08 6.59 -0.27
CA PHE A 119 10.66 7.95 -0.60
C PHE A 119 11.56 8.60 -1.67
N SER A 120 12.86 8.33 -1.65
CA SER A 120 13.79 8.81 -2.68
C SER A 120 13.44 8.25 -4.07
N VAL A 121 13.06 6.98 -4.17
CA VAL A 121 12.64 6.37 -5.43
C VAL A 121 11.32 6.99 -5.91
N GLU A 122 10.33 7.13 -5.02
CA GLU A 122 9.06 7.77 -5.33
C GLU A 122 9.25 9.18 -5.87
N GLN A 123 10.06 9.99 -5.19
CA GLN A 123 10.33 11.37 -5.60
C GLN A 123 11.18 11.48 -6.88
N ALA A 124 12.06 10.51 -7.15
CA ALA A 124 12.77 10.44 -8.42
C ALA A 124 11.79 10.17 -9.58
N CYS A 125 10.88 9.21 -9.40
CA CYS A 125 9.84 8.91 -10.38
C CYS A 125 8.88 10.09 -10.59
N ALA A 126 8.43 10.73 -9.51
CA ALA A 126 7.58 11.93 -9.56
C ALA A 126 8.21 13.07 -10.37
N GLN A 127 9.48 13.39 -10.11
CA GLN A 127 10.22 14.45 -10.81
C GLN A 127 10.46 14.13 -12.29
N LEU A 128 10.59 12.85 -12.64
CA LEU A 128 10.79 12.38 -14.00
C LEU A 128 9.48 12.07 -14.73
N LYS A 129 8.33 12.19 -14.05
CA LYS A 129 7.01 11.81 -14.54
C LYS A 129 6.98 10.35 -15.02
N ARG A 130 7.64 9.46 -14.27
CA ARG A 130 7.69 8.03 -14.54
C ARG A 130 6.69 7.31 -13.65
N GLU A 131 5.97 6.38 -14.25
CA GLU A 131 5.09 5.50 -13.49
C GLU A 131 5.90 4.61 -12.55
N LEU A 132 5.37 4.43 -11.34
CA LEU A 132 5.94 3.61 -10.29
C LEU A 132 4.90 2.62 -9.79
N ILE A 133 5.23 1.35 -9.81
CA ILE A 133 4.45 0.30 -9.17
C ILE A 133 5.23 -0.19 -7.97
N ARG A 134 4.71 0.08 -6.77
CA ARG A 134 5.32 -0.33 -5.50
C ARG A 134 4.64 -1.58 -4.97
N VAL A 135 5.44 -2.54 -4.59
CA VAL A 135 5.00 -3.79 -3.94
C VAL A 135 5.72 -3.92 -2.61
N ASN A 136 4.97 -3.92 -1.52
CA ASN A 136 5.52 -4.25 -0.21
C ASN A 136 5.67 -5.77 -0.12
N ILE A 137 6.89 -6.22 0.06
CA ILE A 137 7.21 -7.64 0.18
C ILE A 137 7.03 -8.09 1.62
N THR A 138 6.47 -9.27 1.79
CA THR A 138 6.30 -9.95 3.08
C THR A 138 6.75 -11.39 2.96
N ILE A 139 6.83 -12.09 4.07
CA ILE A 139 7.17 -13.52 4.08
C ILE A 139 6.15 -14.37 3.31
N GLU A 140 4.91 -13.93 3.24
CA GLU A 140 3.80 -14.62 2.56
C GLU A 140 3.76 -14.32 1.05
N THR A 141 4.41 -13.24 0.60
CA THR A 141 4.39 -12.82 -0.81
C THR A 141 4.83 -13.95 -1.73
N ASP A 142 4.02 -14.27 -2.73
CA ASP A 142 4.25 -15.38 -3.63
C ASP A 142 4.11 -15.03 -5.13
N GLU A 143 4.19 -16.07 -5.99
CA GLU A 143 4.07 -15.89 -7.44
C GLU A 143 2.70 -15.34 -7.85
N ASP A 144 1.62 -15.74 -7.19
CA ASP A 144 0.27 -15.27 -7.52
C ASP A 144 0.07 -13.80 -7.15
N ASP A 145 0.75 -13.31 -6.10
CA ASP A 145 0.74 -11.92 -5.70
C ASP A 145 1.55 -11.04 -6.64
N LEU A 146 2.69 -11.55 -7.13
CA LEU A 146 3.65 -10.78 -7.92
C LEU A 146 3.35 -10.86 -9.41
N ILE A 147 3.17 -12.04 -9.93
CA ILE A 147 3.00 -12.32 -11.37
C ILE A 147 1.53 -12.29 -11.74
N GLY A 148 0.66 -12.85 -10.90
CA GLY A 148 -0.77 -12.90 -11.11
C GLY A 148 -1.33 -14.31 -11.00
N GLY A 149 -2.64 -14.35 -10.88
CA GLY A 149 -3.37 -15.58 -10.64
C GLY A 149 -4.81 -15.52 -11.11
N PHE A 150 -5.48 -16.65 -11.02
CA PHE A 150 -6.90 -16.72 -11.30
C PHE A 150 -7.72 -16.14 -10.13
N ARG A 151 -8.74 -15.36 -10.46
CA ARG A 151 -9.72 -14.81 -9.51
C ARG A 151 -11.12 -15.18 -9.95
N LEU A 152 -12.01 -15.39 -8.98
CA LEU A 152 -13.43 -15.63 -9.26
C LEU A 152 -14.15 -14.28 -9.40
N VAL A 153 -14.61 -13.98 -10.61
CA VAL A 153 -15.32 -12.73 -10.92
C VAL A 153 -16.67 -13.10 -11.53
N ASN A 154 -17.76 -12.75 -10.86
CA ASN A 154 -19.14 -13.05 -11.32
C ASN A 154 -19.37 -14.53 -11.69
N GLY A 155 -18.79 -15.45 -10.91
CA GLY A 155 -18.93 -16.90 -11.13
C GLY A 155 -17.99 -17.48 -12.19
N ASN A 156 -17.18 -16.66 -12.86
CA ASN A 156 -16.19 -17.09 -13.84
C ASN A 156 -14.76 -16.98 -13.28
N THR A 157 -13.93 -17.94 -13.64
CA THR A 157 -12.51 -17.90 -13.31
C THR A 157 -11.79 -17.04 -14.36
N VAL A 158 -11.24 -15.90 -13.94
CA VAL A 158 -10.56 -14.93 -14.81
C VAL A 158 -9.12 -14.73 -14.35
N TRP A 159 -8.19 -14.67 -15.29
CA TRP A 159 -6.80 -14.32 -15.00
C TRP A 159 -6.68 -12.82 -14.68
N HIS A 160 -5.98 -12.51 -13.59
CA HIS A 160 -5.58 -11.15 -13.23
C HIS A 160 -4.06 -11.04 -13.21
N ASN A 161 -3.53 -10.05 -13.93
CA ASN A 161 -2.12 -9.73 -13.87
C ASN A 161 -1.75 -9.24 -12.47
N GLY A 162 -0.59 -9.66 -11.99
CA GLY A 162 0.02 -9.09 -10.79
C GLY A 162 0.81 -7.82 -11.11
N PRO A 163 1.27 -7.08 -10.08
CA PRO A 163 1.95 -5.80 -10.22
C PRO A 163 3.23 -5.87 -11.06
N VAL A 164 3.92 -7.00 -11.05
CA VAL A 164 5.14 -7.21 -11.85
C VAL A 164 4.80 -7.25 -13.34
N ILE A 165 3.74 -7.97 -13.71
CA ILE A 165 3.30 -8.03 -15.12
C ILE A 165 2.78 -6.68 -15.58
N GLU A 166 2.06 -5.97 -14.71
CA GLU A 166 1.61 -4.62 -15.00
C GLU A 166 2.79 -3.66 -15.23
N ALA A 167 3.83 -3.73 -14.40
CA ALA A 167 5.04 -2.92 -14.58
C ALA A 167 5.76 -3.23 -15.89
N LEU A 168 5.89 -4.52 -16.26
CA LEU A 168 6.46 -4.95 -17.54
C LEU A 168 5.67 -4.39 -18.74
N GLU A 169 4.34 -4.55 -18.73
CA GLU A 169 3.46 -4.14 -19.82
C GLU A 169 3.35 -2.61 -19.96
N ARG A 170 3.57 -1.85 -18.88
CA ARG A 170 3.55 -0.38 -18.88
C ARG A 170 4.93 0.24 -19.17
N GLY A 171 6.03 -0.49 -18.94
CA GLY A 171 7.39 0.07 -18.92
C GLY A 171 7.65 0.92 -17.68
N ALA A 172 6.94 0.63 -16.57
CA ALA A 172 7.04 1.36 -15.33
C ALA A 172 8.28 0.95 -14.52
N VAL A 173 8.62 1.75 -13.51
CA VAL A 173 9.58 1.36 -12.47
C VAL A 173 8.85 0.47 -11.47
N LEU A 174 9.35 -0.75 -11.27
CA LEU A 174 8.89 -1.67 -10.24
C LEU A 174 9.71 -1.46 -8.97
N LEU A 175 9.08 -1.09 -7.87
CA LEU A 175 9.71 -0.96 -6.56
C LEU A 175 9.30 -2.12 -5.66
N LEU A 176 10.27 -2.99 -5.36
CA LEU A 176 10.12 -4.09 -4.40
C LEU A 176 10.58 -3.58 -3.03
N ASP A 177 9.64 -3.20 -2.19
CA ASP A 177 9.94 -2.60 -0.89
C ASP A 177 10.04 -3.68 0.18
N GLU A 178 11.06 -3.57 1.06
CA GLU A 178 11.37 -4.52 2.13
C GLU A 178 11.66 -5.95 1.62
N ILE A 179 12.43 -6.07 0.53
CA ILE A 179 12.68 -7.35 -0.15
C ILE A 179 13.40 -8.38 0.75
N ASP A 180 14.08 -7.95 1.78
CA ASP A 180 14.74 -8.80 2.77
C ASP A 180 13.76 -9.56 3.69
N LEU A 181 12.46 -9.26 3.61
CA LEU A 181 11.41 -10.09 4.23
C LEU A 181 10.99 -11.27 3.35
N ALA A 182 11.40 -11.28 2.07
CA ALA A 182 10.96 -12.28 1.10
C ALA A 182 11.36 -13.71 1.50
N SER A 183 10.45 -14.65 1.28
CA SER A 183 10.79 -16.07 1.26
C SER A 183 11.41 -16.48 -0.10
N ASN A 184 11.84 -17.75 -0.23
CA ASN A 184 12.36 -18.28 -1.50
C ASN A 184 11.36 -18.20 -2.67
N LYS A 185 10.09 -17.92 -2.43
CA LYS A 185 9.07 -17.72 -3.47
C LYS A 185 9.40 -16.53 -4.39
N ILE A 186 10.19 -15.54 -3.92
CA ILE A 186 10.66 -14.40 -4.69
C ILE A 186 11.51 -14.79 -5.92
N LEU A 187 12.04 -16.02 -5.97
CA LEU A 187 12.84 -16.51 -7.09
C LEU A 187 12.05 -16.59 -8.41
N CYS A 188 10.73 -16.48 -8.39
CA CYS A 188 9.90 -16.31 -9.59
C CYS A 188 10.30 -15.06 -10.42
N LEU A 189 10.98 -14.07 -9.80
CA LEU A 189 11.43 -12.84 -10.45
C LEU A 189 12.80 -12.96 -11.16
N GLN A 190 13.49 -14.10 -11.10
CA GLN A 190 14.85 -14.22 -11.64
C GLN A 190 14.98 -13.82 -13.10
N SER A 191 14.10 -14.29 -14.00
CA SER A 191 14.11 -13.94 -15.42
C SER A 191 13.84 -12.46 -15.65
N ILE A 192 13.01 -11.86 -14.82
CA ILE A 192 12.64 -10.44 -14.88
C ILE A 192 13.83 -9.57 -14.50
N LEU A 193 14.57 -9.95 -13.45
CA LEU A 193 15.80 -9.27 -13.04
C LEU A 193 16.95 -9.38 -14.03
N GLU A 194 16.86 -10.29 -15.01
CA GLU A 194 17.76 -10.36 -16.14
C GLU A 194 17.31 -9.50 -17.35
N GLY A 195 16.24 -8.73 -17.20
CA GLY A 195 15.66 -7.94 -18.30
C GLY A 195 14.93 -8.78 -19.34
N LYS A 196 14.68 -10.04 -19.05
CA LYS A 196 13.96 -10.97 -19.92
C LYS A 196 12.48 -10.93 -19.62
N GLY A 197 11.68 -11.36 -20.59
CA GLY A 197 10.26 -11.58 -20.37
C GLY A 197 9.98 -12.78 -19.47
N VAL A 198 8.72 -12.93 -19.11
CA VAL A 198 8.22 -14.05 -18.32
C VAL A 198 7.15 -14.82 -19.08
N PHE A 199 7.20 -16.14 -19.01
CA PHE A 199 6.16 -17.00 -19.57
C PHE A 199 5.13 -17.32 -18.48
N LEU A 200 3.90 -16.82 -18.65
CA LEU A 200 2.78 -17.04 -17.76
C LEU A 200 2.23 -18.46 -18.00
N LYS A 201 2.76 -19.44 -17.29
CA LYS A 201 2.50 -20.88 -17.49
C LYS A 201 1.00 -21.22 -17.43
N LYS A 202 0.24 -20.53 -16.53
CA LYS A 202 -1.18 -20.80 -16.29
C LYS A 202 -2.08 -20.40 -17.47
N ILE A 203 -1.64 -19.48 -18.33
CA ILE A 203 -2.43 -18.98 -19.47
C ILE A 203 -1.67 -19.07 -20.80
N GLY A 204 -0.47 -19.65 -20.82
CA GLY A 204 0.30 -19.86 -22.04
C GLY A 204 0.74 -18.57 -22.75
N LYS A 205 0.87 -17.45 -22.05
CA LYS A 205 1.21 -16.13 -22.60
C LYS A 205 2.64 -15.75 -22.23
N HIS A 206 3.42 -15.24 -23.20
CA HIS A 206 4.71 -14.62 -22.92
C HIS A 206 4.56 -13.10 -22.83
N VAL A 207 5.13 -12.50 -21.80
CA VAL A 207 5.15 -11.06 -21.57
C VAL A 207 6.58 -10.56 -21.61
N THR A 208 6.86 -9.58 -22.44
CA THR A 208 8.18 -8.93 -22.57
C THR A 208 8.15 -7.54 -21.97
N PRO A 209 9.25 -7.07 -21.35
CA PRO A 209 9.30 -5.74 -20.79
C PRO A 209 9.22 -4.67 -21.88
N LYS A 210 8.36 -3.67 -21.67
CA LYS A 210 8.34 -2.48 -22.52
C LYS A 210 9.53 -1.55 -22.18
N PRO A 211 9.95 -0.69 -23.14
CA PRO A 211 11.01 0.27 -22.91
C PRO A 211 10.75 1.13 -21.66
N GLY A 212 11.79 1.30 -20.86
CA GLY A 212 11.72 2.05 -19.61
C GLY A 212 11.44 1.20 -18.38
N PHE A 213 11.02 -0.07 -18.52
CA PHE A 213 10.91 -0.96 -17.36
C PHE A 213 12.23 -1.07 -16.62
N ASN A 214 12.19 -0.94 -15.31
CA ASN A 214 13.33 -1.16 -14.42
C ASN A 214 12.85 -1.67 -13.06
N VAL A 215 13.76 -2.29 -12.30
CA VAL A 215 13.47 -2.82 -10.98
C VAL A 215 14.37 -2.14 -9.95
N ILE A 216 13.77 -1.64 -8.88
CA ILE A 216 14.47 -1.12 -7.72
C ILE A 216 13.98 -1.90 -6.50
N ALA A 217 14.89 -2.39 -5.69
CA ALA A 217 14.57 -3.08 -4.44
C ALA A 217 15.09 -2.29 -3.26
N THR A 218 14.32 -2.24 -2.16
CA THR A 218 14.78 -1.67 -0.88
C THR A 218 14.83 -2.75 0.18
N ALA A 219 15.79 -2.62 1.09
CA ALA A 219 15.99 -3.53 2.21
C ALA A 219 16.54 -2.81 3.44
N ASN A 220 16.34 -3.38 4.61
CA ASN A 220 16.98 -2.89 5.84
C ASN A 220 18.34 -3.56 6.06
N THR A 221 18.55 -4.72 5.44
CA THR A 221 19.80 -5.49 5.47
C THR A 221 20.43 -5.53 4.07
N LYS A 222 21.65 -6.10 3.98
CA LYS A 222 22.32 -6.35 2.69
C LYS A 222 21.87 -7.68 2.04
N GLY A 223 20.73 -8.22 2.44
CA GLY A 223 20.23 -9.51 1.98
C GLY A 223 20.85 -10.72 2.70
N LYS A 224 21.69 -10.48 3.71
CA LYS A 224 22.37 -11.52 4.50
C LYS A 224 21.64 -11.86 5.80
N GLY A 225 20.42 -11.34 5.98
CA GLY A 225 19.69 -11.45 7.24
C GLY A 225 20.23 -10.50 8.32
N SER A 226 19.77 -10.68 9.55
CA SER A 226 20.26 -9.93 10.71
C SER A 226 21.12 -10.85 11.57
N ASP A 227 22.45 -10.73 11.44
CA ASP A 227 23.39 -11.51 12.27
C ASP A 227 23.34 -11.10 13.75
N ASP A 228 22.87 -9.87 14.03
CA ASP A 228 22.79 -9.27 15.36
C ASP A 228 21.36 -9.30 15.95
N GLY A 229 20.39 -9.90 15.27
CA GLY A 229 18.99 -10.00 15.73
C GLY A 229 18.21 -8.68 15.69
N ARG A 230 18.80 -7.57 15.25
CA ARG A 230 18.16 -6.23 15.23
C ARG A 230 17.02 -6.13 14.24
N PHE A 231 17.05 -6.92 13.16
CA PHE A 231 16.01 -6.92 12.12
C PHE A 231 15.27 -8.26 12.15
N ILE A 232 14.42 -8.42 13.16
CA ILE A 232 13.57 -9.61 13.31
C ILE A 232 12.68 -9.76 12.07
N GLY A 233 12.65 -11.00 11.51
CA GLY A 233 11.84 -11.33 10.34
C GLY A 233 12.55 -11.14 9.00
N THR A 234 13.78 -10.61 8.97
CA THR A 234 14.55 -10.57 7.72
C THR A 234 15.12 -11.95 7.42
N ASN A 235 15.10 -12.33 6.15
CA ASN A 235 15.60 -13.59 5.64
C ASN A 235 16.96 -13.41 4.94
N VAL A 236 17.74 -14.48 4.87
CA VAL A 236 18.90 -14.54 3.99
C VAL A 236 18.40 -14.75 2.56
N LEU A 237 18.61 -13.77 1.71
CA LEU A 237 18.26 -13.84 0.29
C LEU A 237 19.26 -14.75 -0.44
N ASN A 238 18.75 -15.44 -1.46
CA ASN A 238 19.59 -16.27 -2.31
C ASN A 238 20.66 -15.42 -3.02
N GLU A 239 21.94 -15.83 -2.94
CA GLU A 239 23.07 -15.10 -3.54
C GLU A 239 22.89 -14.89 -5.05
N ALA A 240 22.45 -15.94 -5.77
CA ALA A 240 22.18 -15.82 -7.20
C ALA A 240 21.06 -14.83 -7.55
N PHE A 241 20.13 -14.58 -6.62
CA PHE A 241 19.12 -13.53 -6.75
C PHE A 241 19.73 -12.14 -6.55
N LEU A 242 20.57 -11.99 -5.52
CA LEU A 242 21.26 -10.73 -5.22
C LEU A 242 22.22 -10.30 -6.35
N GLU A 243 22.94 -11.23 -6.96
CA GLU A 243 23.86 -10.99 -8.09
C GLU A 243 23.14 -10.39 -9.34
N ARG A 244 21.82 -10.47 -9.41
CA ARG A 244 21.04 -9.86 -10.45
C ARG A 244 20.77 -8.37 -10.25
N PHE A 245 21.22 -7.82 -9.12
CA PHE A 245 21.25 -6.39 -8.87
C PHE A 245 22.68 -5.88 -9.06
N PRO A 246 23.04 -5.37 -10.24
CA PRO A 246 24.41 -4.94 -10.54
C PRO A 246 24.86 -3.74 -9.70
N VAL A 247 23.93 -3.03 -9.07
CA VAL A 247 24.20 -1.86 -8.24
C VAL A 247 23.54 -2.01 -6.88
N THR A 248 24.35 -1.79 -5.83
CA THR A 248 23.88 -1.67 -4.46
C THR A 248 24.25 -0.31 -3.90
N PHE A 249 23.26 0.46 -3.48
CA PHE A 249 23.44 1.71 -2.75
C PHE A 249 23.23 1.50 -1.26
N GLU A 250 24.19 1.95 -0.45
CA GLU A 250 24.01 2.07 0.98
C GLU A 250 23.47 3.48 1.30
N GLN A 251 22.25 3.53 1.83
CA GLN A 251 21.58 4.77 2.21
C GLN A 251 21.75 5.01 3.70
N SER A 252 22.55 6.02 4.04
CA SER A 252 22.67 6.51 5.41
C SER A 252 21.57 7.52 5.75
N TYR A 253 21.45 7.89 7.02
CA TYR A 253 20.65 9.04 7.41
C TYR A 253 21.19 10.34 6.79
N PRO A 254 20.34 11.37 6.61
CA PRO A 254 20.81 12.67 6.15
C PRO A 254 21.86 13.27 7.09
N THR A 255 22.72 14.13 6.57
CA THR A 255 23.58 14.94 7.43
C THR A 255 22.73 15.86 8.31
N PRO A 256 23.21 16.27 9.51
CA PRO A 256 22.45 17.14 10.41
C PRO A 256 21.88 18.39 9.72
N SER A 257 22.66 19.05 8.88
CA SER A 257 22.20 20.24 8.13
C SER A 257 21.10 19.92 7.11
N THR A 258 21.14 18.75 6.49
CA THR A 258 20.11 18.31 5.56
C THR A 258 18.85 17.87 6.31
N GLU A 259 19.01 17.18 7.42
CA GLU A 259 17.90 16.72 8.25
C GLU A 259 17.14 17.89 8.87
N GLN A 260 17.86 18.92 9.34
CA GLN A 260 17.26 20.15 9.81
C GLN A 260 16.39 20.80 8.72
N ARG A 261 16.87 20.88 7.48
CA ARG A 261 16.08 21.41 6.35
C ARG A 261 14.83 20.57 6.06
N ILE A 262 14.92 19.24 6.22
CA ILE A 262 13.74 18.35 6.09
C ILE A 262 12.71 18.71 7.16
N LEU A 263 13.13 18.82 8.43
CA LEU A 263 12.22 19.13 9.53
C LEU A 263 11.63 20.52 9.43
N GLU A 264 12.43 21.53 9.07
CA GLU A 264 11.95 22.90 8.83
C GLU A 264 10.91 22.95 7.69
N GLY A 265 11.12 22.20 6.59
CA GLY A 265 10.16 22.08 5.50
C GLY A 265 8.82 21.49 5.96
N VAL A 266 8.88 20.41 6.74
CA VAL A 266 7.68 19.79 7.31
C VAL A 266 6.99 20.70 8.32
N ALA A 267 7.75 21.40 9.17
CA ALA A 267 7.21 22.34 10.16
C ALA A 267 6.49 23.52 9.48
N LEU A 268 7.06 24.04 8.39
CA LEU A 268 6.47 25.11 7.59
C LEU A 268 5.14 24.67 6.96
N ASP A 269 5.13 23.49 6.33
CA ASP A 269 3.90 22.92 5.71
C ASP A 269 2.77 22.72 6.73
N LEU A 270 3.12 22.39 7.98
CA LEU A 270 2.18 22.20 9.09
C LEU A 270 1.84 23.48 9.87
N GLY A 271 2.43 24.64 9.51
CA GLY A 271 2.22 25.92 10.20
C GLY A 271 2.72 25.95 11.65
N VAL A 272 3.82 25.23 11.93
CA VAL A 272 4.46 25.17 13.26
C VAL A 272 5.96 25.50 13.15
N GLU A 273 6.27 26.65 12.58
CA GLU A 273 7.64 27.07 12.35
C GLU A 273 8.38 27.30 13.69
N ASP A 274 9.25 26.35 14.03
CA ASP A 274 10.15 26.43 15.19
C ASP A 274 11.51 25.84 14.81
N ARG A 275 12.35 26.69 14.28
CA ARG A 275 13.70 26.31 13.80
C ARG A 275 14.59 25.78 14.92
N GLU A 276 14.48 26.35 16.11
CA GLU A 276 15.29 25.94 17.24
C GLU A 276 14.87 24.53 17.70
N PHE A 277 13.58 24.24 17.74
CA PHE A 277 13.09 22.90 18.03
C PHE A 277 13.57 21.89 17.00
N CYS A 278 13.47 22.21 15.69
CA CYS A 278 13.99 21.35 14.62
C CYS A 278 15.49 21.06 14.80
N LYS A 279 16.29 22.09 15.14
CA LYS A 279 17.72 21.92 15.37
C LYS A 279 18.01 21.03 16.57
N ARG A 280 17.36 21.27 17.73
CA ARG A 280 17.52 20.45 18.94
C ARG A 280 17.16 18.99 18.71
N LEU A 281 16.10 18.72 17.96
CA LEU A 281 15.72 17.36 17.56
C LEU A 281 16.80 16.68 16.71
N VAL A 282 17.42 17.41 15.78
CA VAL A 282 18.51 16.88 14.95
C VAL A 282 19.76 16.62 15.80
N ASP A 283 20.16 17.55 16.64
CA ASP A 283 21.30 17.38 17.54
C ASP A 283 21.09 16.15 18.47
N TRP A 284 19.89 16.00 19.01
CA TRP A 284 19.50 14.86 19.83
C TRP A 284 19.60 13.53 19.06
N SER A 285 19.05 13.46 17.87
CA SER A 285 19.08 12.23 17.07
C SER A 285 20.49 11.88 16.59
N ASP A 286 21.35 12.87 16.34
CA ASP A 286 22.74 12.66 15.92
C ASP A 286 23.56 12.01 17.04
N VAL A 287 23.38 12.45 18.28
CA VAL A 287 24.03 11.83 19.45
C VAL A 287 23.55 10.38 19.63
N ILE A 288 22.24 10.15 19.57
CA ILE A 288 21.66 8.79 19.70
C ILE A 288 22.23 7.88 18.61
N ARG A 289 22.27 8.32 17.35
CA ARG A 289 22.78 7.54 16.23
C ARG A 289 24.26 7.22 16.37
N LYS A 290 25.08 8.15 16.84
CA LYS A 290 26.49 7.91 17.14
C LYS A 290 26.64 6.81 18.19
N THR A 291 25.91 6.92 19.29
CA THR A 291 25.93 5.92 20.36
C THR A 291 25.46 4.55 19.86
N PHE A 292 24.46 4.51 18.98
CA PHE A 292 23.98 3.29 18.33
C PHE A 292 25.06 2.64 17.44
N TYR A 293 25.74 3.43 16.60
CA TYR A 293 26.81 2.91 15.74
C TYR A 293 28.04 2.44 16.53
N ASP A 294 28.28 3.05 17.68
CA ASP A 294 29.36 2.65 18.61
C ASP A 294 28.95 1.41 19.45
N GLY A 295 27.73 0.89 19.27
CA GLY A 295 27.23 -0.30 19.98
C GLY A 295 26.79 -0.03 21.42
N GLY A 296 26.64 1.23 21.83
CA GLY A 296 26.24 1.61 23.18
C GLY A 296 24.74 1.50 23.47
N ILE A 297 23.90 1.45 22.43
CA ILE A 297 22.45 1.26 22.53
C ILE A 297 21.96 0.43 21.33
N GLU A 298 20.79 -0.19 21.50
CA GLU A 298 20.18 -1.03 20.45
C GLU A 298 19.11 -0.29 19.64
N GLU A 299 18.53 0.78 20.18
CA GLU A 299 17.46 1.54 19.55
C GLU A 299 17.98 2.84 18.92
N ILE A 300 17.25 3.32 17.91
CA ILE A 300 17.65 4.48 17.11
C ILE A 300 16.48 5.43 16.86
N ILE A 301 16.79 6.72 16.78
CA ILE A 301 15.83 7.74 16.31
C ILE A 301 16.06 8.01 14.82
N SER A 302 15.12 7.56 13.99
CA SER A 302 15.16 7.74 12.53
C SER A 302 14.67 9.13 12.12
N THR A 303 15.03 9.59 10.91
CA THR A 303 14.46 10.80 10.31
C THR A 303 12.92 10.76 10.26
N ARG A 304 12.33 9.59 9.94
CA ARG A 304 10.88 9.39 9.99
C ARG A 304 10.32 9.69 11.38
N ARG A 305 11.01 9.28 12.44
CA ARG A 305 10.60 9.55 13.82
C ARG A 305 10.61 11.04 14.14
N LEU A 306 11.65 11.75 13.69
CA LEU A 306 11.73 13.20 13.86
C LEU A 306 10.58 13.93 13.15
N VAL A 307 10.25 13.52 11.92
CA VAL A 307 9.09 14.04 11.19
C VAL A 307 7.78 13.76 11.95
N HIS A 308 7.64 12.59 12.57
CA HIS A 308 6.46 12.29 13.40
C HIS A 308 6.40 13.17 14.65
N ILE A 309 7.53 13.51 15.27
CA ILE A 309 7.56 14.44 16.41
C ILE A 309 7.08 15.83 15.99
N ILE A 310 7.51 16.35 14.83
CA ILE A 310 7.03 17.64 14.31
C ILE A 310 5.51 17.58 14.04
N ARG A 311 5.01 16.47 13.46
CA ARG A 311 3.57 16.26 13.25
C ARG A 311 2.80 16.19 14.58
N ALA A 312 3.32 15.47 15.56
CA ALA A 312 2.72 15.40 16.89
C ALA A 312 2.70 16.80 17.54
N TYR A 313 3.77 17.57 17.42
CA TYR A 313 3.83 18.94 17.89
C TYR A 313 2.78 19.83 17.20
N SER A 314 2.55 19.67 15.92
CA SER A 314 1.49 20.42 15.23
C SER A 314 0.08 20.15 15.76
N ILE A 315 -0.14 18.93 16.28
CA ILE A 315 -1.42 18.50 16.85
C ILE A 315 -1.55 18.93 18.32
N PHE A 316 -0.57 18.58 19.14
CA PHE A 316 -0.67 18.75 20.60
C PHE A 316 -0.26 20.13 21.09
N LYS A 317 0.51 20.90 20.28
CA LYS A 317 1.09 22.20 20.62
C LYS A 317 1.99 22.15 21.86
N ASP A 318 2.47 20.98 22.23
CA ASP A 318 3.32 20.67 23.35
C ASP A 318 4.49 19.83 22.88
N LYS A 319 5.72 20.35 23.00
CA LYS A 319 6.98 19.72 22.55
C LYS A 319 7.29 18.46 23.36
N ALA A 320 7.12 18.54 24.69
CA ALA A 320 7.43 17.43 25.59
C ALA A 320 6.50 16.25 25.31
N LYS A 321 5.20 16.51 25.21
CA LYS A 321 4.21 15.50 24.82
C LYS A 321 4.47 14.93 23.44
N ALA A 322 4.83 15.76 22.46
CA ALA A 322 5.14 15.31 21.11
C ALA A 322 6.31 14.34 21.04
N ILE A 323 7.39 14.63 21.79
CA ILE A 323 8.54 13.73 21.92
C ILE A 323 8.12 12.45 22.62
N GLN A 324 7.49 12.55 23.81
CA GLN A 324 7.10 11.42 24.62
C GLN A 324 6.23 10.41 23.85
N VAL A 325 5.15 10.85 23.21
CA VAL A 325 4.24 9.94 22.47
C VAL A 325 4.94 9.26 21.29
N CYS A 326 5.92 9.89 20.70
CA CYS A 326 6.69 9.33 19.60
C CYS A 326 7.76 8.32 20.03
N ILE A 327 8.17 8.31 21.30
CA ILE A 327 9.16 7.38 21.85
C ILE A 327 8.57 6.33 22.79
N ASN A 328 7.29 6.39 23.13
CA ASN A 328 6.60 5.46 24.06
C ASN A 328 6.65 3.98 23.60
N ARG A 329 7.01 3.70 22.35
CA ARG A 329 7.18 2.32 21.86
C ARG A 329 8.48 1.66 22.33
N PHE A 330 9.44 2.44 22.81
CA PHE A 330 10.69 1.92 23.36
C PHE A 330 10.46 1.41 24.78
N ASP A 331 11.34 0.53 25.24
CA ASP A 331 11.33 0.13 26.64
C ASP A 331 11.57 1.34 27.58
N ASP A 332 11.21 1.17 28.85
CA ASP A 332 11.22 2.30 29.77
C ASP A 332 12.61 2.87 30.03
N ASP A 333 13.66 2.04 30.06
CA ASP A 333 15.03 2.48 30.29
C ASP A 333 15.54 3.28 29.08
N THR A 334 15.29 2.81 27.87
CA THR A 334 15.63 3.52 26.63
C THR A 334 14.86 4.83 26.52
N LYS A 335 13.57 4.81 26.79
CA LYS A 335 12.72 6.01 26.77
C LYS A 335 13.22 7.06 27.75
N GLN A 336 13.51 6.67 28.99
CA GLN A 336 14.02 7.57 30.01
C GLN A 336 15.38 8.15 29.60
N SER A 337 16.30 7.33 29.11
CA SER A 337 17.60 7.76 28.64
C SER A 337 17.50 8.79 27.49
N PHE A 338 16.55 8.60 26.59
CA PHE A 338 16.31 9.53 25.48
C PHE A 338 15.73 10.86 25.94
N LEU A 339 14.81 10.85 26.93
CA LEU A 339 14.27 12.08 27.51
C LEU A 339 15.34 12.86 28.30
N GLU A 340 16.15 12.18 29.10
CA GLU A 340 17.26 12.80 29.84
C GLU A 340 18.34 13.40 28.91
N LEU A 341 18.59 12.74 27.78
CA LEU A 341 19.48 13.29 26.77
C LEU A 341 18.89 14.54 26.11
N TYR A 342 17.58 14.54 25.83
CA TYR A 342 16.93 15.71 25.26
C TYR A 342 16.91 16.90 26.23
N ASP A 343 16.66 16.67 27.52
CA ASP A 343 16.72 17.67 28.59
C ASP A 343 18.09 18.36 28.67
N LYS A 344 19.18 17.62 28.44
CA LYS A 344 20.54 18.19 28.36
C LYS A 344 20.78 19.08 27.14
N ILE A 345 20.03 18.89 26.07
CA ILE A 345 20.13 19.66 24.82
C ILE A 345 19.20 20.88 24.84
N ASP A 346 18.05 20.74 25.47
CA ASP A 346 17.04 21.78 25.60
C ASP A 346 16.81 22.12 27.08
N SER A 347 17.46 23.17 27.56
CA SER A 347 17.37 23.61 28.95
C SER A 347 15.97 24.05 29.38
N ASP A 348 15.08 24.33 28.43
CA ASP A 348 13.70 24.71 28.69
C ASP A 348 12.75 23.50 28.69
N PHE A 349 13.28 22.31 28.40
CA PHE A 349 12.51 21.07 28.41
C PHE A 349 12.27 20.59 29.83
N VAL A 350 11.03 20.18 30.10
CA VAL A 350 10.65 19.55 31.36
C VAL A 350 10.22 18.13 31.05
N ILE A 351 10.90 17.16 31.65
CA ILE A 351 10.54 15.74 31.49
C ILE A 351 9.13 15.53 32.01
N PRO A 352 8.19 15.05 31.19
CA PRO A 352 6.82 14.82 31.62
C PRO A 352 6.77 13.82 32.77
N SER A 353 6.12 14.18 33.90
CA SER A 353 5.88 13.25 35.00
C SER A 353 4.78 12.25 34.63
N GLU A 354 4.89 11.00 35.11
CA GLU A 354 3.87 9.95 34.87
C GLU A 354 2.47 10.36 35.33
N ASP A 355 2.37 11.21 36.37
CA ASP A 355 1.10 11.69 36.92
C ASP A 355 0.34 12.69 36.01
N SER A 356 0.95 13.19 34.95
CA SER A 356 0.32 14.16 34.03
C SER A 356 -0.62 13.49 33.00
N ILE A 357 -0.71 12.17 32.95
CA ILE A 357 -1.49 11.42 31.98
C ILE A 357 -2.94 11.17 32.45
N ASP A 358 -3.22 11.23 33.75
CA ASP A 358 -4.51 10.84 34.31
C ASP A 358 -5.56 11.97 34.46
N THR A 359 -5.31 13.16 33.95
CA THR A 359 -6.27 14.28 34.05
C THR A 359 -7.01 14.57 32.72
N ILE A 360 -7.56 13.53 32.09
CA ILE A 360 -8.68 13.74 31.15
C ILE A 360 -9.93 13.16 31.83
N HIS A 361 -10.58 13.95 32.66
CA HIS A 361 -11.96 13.69 33.06
C HIS A 361 -12.86 13.77 31.81
N PRO A 362 -13.74 12.77 31.55
CA PRO A 362 -14.77 12.90 30.55
C PRO A 362 -15.81 13.95 31.06
N GLY A 363 -15.92 15.04 30.33
CA GLY A 363 -17.03 15.98 30.44
C GLY A 363 -18.07 15.66 29.36
#